data_2ed0ffe1aae8281447e43abfe8f234db
#
_entry.id   2ed0ffe1aae8281447e43abfe8f234db
#
_cell.length_a   1.000
_cell.length_b   1.000
_cell.length_c   1.000
_cell.angle_alpha   90.00
_cell.angle_beta   90.00
_cell.angle_gamma   90.00
#
_symmetry.space_group_name_H-M   'P 1'
#
loop_
_entity.id
_entity.type
_entity.pdbx_description
1 polymer ?
#
loop_
_entity_poly.entity_id
_entity_poly.type
_entity_poly.pdbx_seq_one_letter_code
_entity_poly.pdbx_strand_id
1 'polypeptide(L)'
;TQIGGCLQCFSRYGAKFETGMHFIGSAAEGQTLRKLMKYLEIDNEITLSQLDPHGYDVVALQGKQYKFANGKDAFIQQMTEYFPHQHDNLVRYYELVEEIANASSLHSLKYAESDTSINTEYQLRSINEVIGEIISDSTLAKVLVGNLPLYAAELDKTPFSTHAFIMDFYNQSAFRIQGGSDTVATALAHTIQRYGGDVLARKKVTKIVCDDTRAVAVEVNDKVMIPCDYVISDAHPIRTLELLDTKLIRPVFRKRINQIPQTVGGFTVYLHFKDNTVPYLNYNYYGYQEDTPWNCEKYTEETWPKGFLYMHFCPKGEAKYASTGVILSYMQMKDVEKWKGTSVGRRGKDYEEFKRLKAEKLLAVLEQHFPGIRNNICKYYTSTPLTYLNYTGTEGGSMYGNAKDIHMGAACRVPQRTRIPNVY
;
A
#
# COMPACT_ATOMS: atom_id res chain seq x y z
N THR A 1 -7.93 -0.24 19.06
CA THR A 1 -9.15 0.37 19.58
C THR A 1 -10.27 0.46 18.55
N GLN A 2 -9.93 0.50 17.31
CA GLN A 2 -10.80 0.58 16.13
C GLN A 2 -10.53 -0.65 15.27
N ILE A 3 -11.53 -1.19 14.60
CA ILE A 3 -11.36 -2.32 13.66
C ILE A 3 -10.75 -1.83 12.33
N GLY A 4 -10.17 -2.75 11.54
CA GLY A 4 -9.80 -2.54 10.15
C GLY A 4 -8.31 -2.35 9.87
N GLY A 5 -7.41 -2.31 10.85
CA GLY A 5 -5.96 -2.20 10.58
C GLY A 5 -5.62 -1.06 9.61
N CYS A 6 -5.03 -1.36 8.46
CA CYS A 6 -4.72 -0.37 7.42
C CYS A 6 -5.94 0.18 6.68
N LEU A 7 -7.13 -0.39 6.89
CA LEU A 7 -8.41 0.14 6.38
C LEU A 7 -9.01 1.22 7.28
N GLN A 8 -8.40 1.50 8.44
CA GLN A 8 -8.92 2.49 9.37
C GLN A 8 -8.91 3.89 8.76
N CYS A 9 -9.93 4.66 9.12
CA CYS A 9 -9.93 6.11 8.97
C CYS A 9 -9.81 6.78 10.34
N PHE A 10 -9.38 8.02 10.37
CA PHE A 10 -9.37 8.83 11.58
C PHE A 10 -9.94 10.22 11.31
N SER A 11 -10.42 10.88 12.32
CA SER A 11 -10.93 12.24 12.21
C SER A 11 -10.05 13.22 12.97
N ARG A 12 -9.77 14.38 12.35
CA ARG A 12 -9.08 15.53 12.96
C ARG A 12 -9.66 16.81 12.39
N TYR A 13 -9.85 17.79 13.24
CA TYR A 13 -10.33 19.11 12.84
C TYR A 13 -11.68 19.08 12.10
N GLY A 14 -12.55 18.10 12.39
CA GLY A 14 -13.82 17.92 11.71
C GLY A 14 -13.75 17.20 10.35
N ALA A 15 -12.55 16.88 9.86
CA ALA A 15 -12.34 16.16 8.63
C ALA A 15 -11.96 14.70 8.88
N LYS A 16 -12.36 13.80 7.96
CA LYS A 16 -12.05 12.37 7.97
C LYS A 16 -10.91 12.08 7.00
N PHE A 17 -9.98 11.23 7.41
CA PHE A 17 -8.79 10.86 6.64
C PHE A 17 -8.60 9.34 6.64
N GLU A 18 -8.16 8.79 5.52
CA GLU A 18 -7.74 7.39 5.37
C GLU A 18 -6.28 7.22 5.79
N THR A 19 -5.92 6.02 6.25
CA THR A 19 -4.57 5.76 6.78
C THR A 19 -3.65 5.01 5.83
N GLY A 20 -4.18 4.06 5.05
CA GLY A 20 -3.35 3.17 4.23
C GLY A 20 -3.96 2.83 2.87
N MET A 21 -5.23 2.48 2.80
CA MET A 21 -5.88 2.17 1.54
C MET A 21 -6.64 3.41 1.02
N HIS A 22 -6.16 4.00 -0.07
CA HIS A 22 -6.73 5.22 -0.65
C HIS A 22 -7.50 4.97 -1.94
N PHE A 23 -7.22 3.86 -2.64
CA PHE A 23 -7.91 3.42 -3.85
C PHE A 23 -7.65 1.94 -4.08
N ILE A 24 -8.46 1.33 -4.92
CA ILE A 24 -8.44 -0.11 -5.21
C ILE A 24 -8.50 -0.35 -6.71
N GLY A 25 -7.88 -1.42 -7.14
CA GLY A 25 -7.92 -1.89 -8.53
C GLY A 25 -8.87 -3.07 -8.72
N SER A 26 -9.09 -3.47 -9.97
CA SER A 26 -9.78 -4.70 -10.35
C SER A 26 -11.16 -4.89 -9.67
N ALA A 27 -11.90 -3.79 -9.51
CA ALA A 27 -13.17 -3.75 -8.78
C ALA A 27 -14.41 -3.47 -9.67
N ALA A 28 -14.24 -3.42 -11.00
CA ALA A 28 -15.38 -3.40 -11.92
C ALA A 28 -16.06 -4.76 -11.98
N GLU A 29 -17.26 -4.80 -12.56
CA GLU A 29 -18.04 -6.03 -12.67
C GLU A 29 -17.25 -7.13 -13.40
N GLY A 30 -17.25 -8.33 -12.81
CA GLY A 30 -16.53 -9.49 -13.34
C GLY A 30 -15.03 -9.54 -13.02
N GLN A 31 -14.43 -8.48 -12.46
CA GLN A 31 -13.03 -8.44 -12.10
C GLN A 31 -12.74 -9.07 -10.72
N THR A 32 -11.47 -9.33 -10.45
CA THR A 32 -11.02 -10.16 -9.32
C THR A 32 -11.48 -9.64 -7.97
N LEU A 33 -11.22 -8.37 -7.65
CA LEU A 33 -11.61 -7.82 -6.35
C LEU A 33 -13.14 -7.73 -6.20
N ARG A 34 -13.87 -7.41 -7.29
CA ARG A 34 -15.33 -7.40 -7.25
C ARG A 34 -15.91 -8.80 -6.95
N LYS A 35 -15.34 -9.86 -7.55
CA LYS A 35 -15.72 -11.24 -7.24
C LYS A 35 -15.48 -11.58 -5.77
N LEU A 36 -14.34 -11.17 -5.22
CA LEU A 36 -14.04 -11.34 -3.79
C LEU A 36 -15.02 -10.58 -2.89
N MET A 37 -15.36 -9.33 -3.23
CA MET A 37 -16.35 -8.55 -2.49
C MET A 37 -17.73 -9.24 -2.49
N LYS A 38 -18.15 -9.79 -3.64
CA LYS A 38 -19.38 -10.56 -3.74
C LYS A 38 -19.34 -11.84 -2.93
N TYR A 39 -18.23 -12.59 -3.01
CA TYR A 39 -18.04 -13.81 -2.22
C TYR A 39 -18.10 -13.54 -0.70
N LEU A 40 -17.55 -12.42 -0.26
CA LEU A 40 -17.58 -11.97 1.13
C LEU A 40 -18.88 -11.27 1.52
N GLU A 41 -19.83 -11.14 0.59
CA GLU A 41 -21.13 -10.49 0.79
C GLU A 41 -21.05 -9.04 1.29
N ILE A 42 -20.05 -8.30 0.83
CA ILE A 42 -19.83 -6.91 1.22
C ILE A 42 -20.07 -5.90 0.08
N ASP A 43 -20.23 -6.37 -1.14
CA ASP A 43 -20.31 -5.51 -2.33
C ASP A 43 -21.51 -4.58 -2.35
N ASN A 44 -22.62 -4.95 -1.70
CA ASN A 44 -23.83 -4.13 -1.56
C ASN A 44 -23.69 -3.02 -0.49
N GLU A 45 -22.71 -3.12 0.41
CA GLU A 45 -22.47 -2.15 1.48
C GLU A 45 -21.37 -1.13 1.09
N ILE A 46 -20.70 -1.34 -0.05
CA ILE A 46 -19.58 -0.52 -0.50
C ILE A 46 -19.95 0.20 -1.79
N THR A 47 -19.91 1.53 -1.75
CA THR A 47 -20.09 2.35 -2.95
C THR A 47 -18.72 2.72 -3.51
N LEU A 48 -18.51 2.44 -4.79
CA LEU A 48 -17.27 2.72 -5.50
C LEU A 48 -17.44 3.93 -6.42
N SER A 49 -16.44 4.79 -6.47
CA SER A 49 -16.30 5.88 -7.43
C SER A 49 -15.12 5.61 -8.34
N GLN A 50 -15.37 5.43 -9.64
CA GLN A 50 -14.32 5.17 -10.60
C GLN A 50 -13.40 6.39 -10.72
N LEU A 51 -12.10 6.18 -10.71
CA LEU A 51 -11.12 7.18 -11.09
C LEU A 51 -11.20 7.44 -12.60
N ASP A 52 -10.61 8.55 -13.06
CA ASP A 52 -10.62 8.89 -14.49
C ASP A 52 -10.06 7.73 -15.33
N PRO A 53 -10.88 7.05 -16.15
CA PRO A 53 -10.42 5.91 -16.92
C PRO A 53 -9.37 6.28 -17.99
N HIS A 54 -9.27 7.58 -18.33
CA HIS A 54 -8.26 8.10 -19.24
C HIS A 54 -7.00 8.61 -18.54
N GLY A 55 -6.90 8.44 -17.23
CA GLY A 55 -5.76 8.92 -16.46
C GLY A 55 -5.93 8.71 -14.95
N TYR A 56 -6.15 7.47 -14.51
CA TYR A 56 -6.32 7.14 -13.09
C TYR A 56 -5.06 7.41 -12.25
N ASP A 57 -3.88 7.28 -12.87
CA ASP A 57 -2.59 7.70 -12.34
C ASP A 57 -1.95 8.73 -13.29
N VAL A 58 -1.36 9.76 -12.73
CA VAL A 58 -0.61 10.79 -13.45
C VAL A 58 0.81 10.81 -12.89
N VAL A 59 1.80 10.52 -13.74
CA VAL A 59 3.22 10.57 -13.42
C VAL A 59 3.81 11.86 -13.93
N ALA A 60 4.29 12.73 -13.04
CA ALA A 60 4.99 13.96 -13.38
C ALA A 60 6.49 13.75 -13.27
N LEU A 61 7.16 13.71 -14.40
CA LEU A 61 8.59 13.43 -14.55
C LEU A 61 9.20 14.33 -15.62
N GLN A 62 10.36 14.92 -15.36
CA GLN A 62 11.09 15.78 -16.31
C GLN A 62 10.24 16.92 -16.88
N GLY A 63 9.40 17.53 -16.03
CA GLY A 63 8.53 18.66 -16.42
C GLY A 63 7.34 18.28 -17.28
N LYS A 64 7.10 17.00 -17.55
CA LYS A 64 5.95 16.49 -18.30
C LYS A 64 5.05 15.63 -17.42
N GLN A 65 3.79 15.50 -17.82
CA GLN A 65 2.82 14.63 -17.17
C GLN A 65 2.41 13.51 -18.12
N TYR A 66 2.44 12.29 -17.61
CA TYR A 66 2.07 11.08 -18.33
C TYR A 66 0.90 10.43 -17.61
N LYS A 67 -0.21 10.24 -18.32
CA LYS A 67 -1.43 9.65 -17.78
C LYS A 67 -1.47 8.16 -18.05
N PHE A 68 -1.96 7.38 -17.12
CA PHE A 68 -2.18 5.94 -17.24
C PHE A 68 -3.68 5.69 -17.43
N ALA A 69 -4.08 5.29 -18.64
CA ALA A 69 -5.45 4.90 -18.93
C ALA A 69 -5.75 3.50 -18.42
N ASN A 70 -7.02 3.24 -18.04
CA ASN A 70 -7.48 1.89 -17.72
C ASN A 70 -7.70 1.04 -18.98
N GLY A 71 -7.33 -0.23 -18.89
CA GLY A 71 -7.43 -1.20 -19.98
C GLY A 71 -6.21 -1.25 -20.88
N LYS A 72 -5.89 -2.47 -21.35
CA LYS A 72 -4.69 -2.76 -22.17
C LYS A 72 -4.57 -1.83 -23.37
N ASP A 73 -5.60 -1.85 -24.22
CA ASP A 73 -5.55 -1.12 -25.50
C ASP A 73 -5.48 0.40 -25.30
N ALA A 74 -6.25 0.94 -24.35
CA ALA A 74 -6.23 2.36 -24.02
C ALA A 74 -4.88 2.77 -23.42
N PHE A 75 -4.28 1.95 -22.56
CA PHE A 75 -2.96 2.21 -22.00
C PHE A 75 -1.88 2.21 -23.08
N ILE A 76 -1.86 1.19 -23.96
CA ILE A 76 -0.89 1.09 -25.06
C ILE A 76 -1.05 2.28 -26.01
N GLN A 77 -2.28 2.61 -26.41
CA GLN A 77 -2.56 3.75 -27.28
C GLN A 77 -2.05 5.05 -26.65
N GLN A 78 -2.39 5.32 -25.38
CA GLN A 78 -2.00 6.55 -24.71
C GLN A 78 -0.49 6.66 -24.52
N MET A 79 0.20 5.57 -24.15
CA MET A 79 1.66 5.56 -24.06
C MET A 79 2.32 5.72 -25.44
N THR A 80 1.72 5.19 -26.50
CA THR A 80 2.19 5.37 -27.88
C THR A 80 2.09 6.83 -28.33
N GLU A 81 1.07 7.56 -27.91
CA GLU A 81 0.96 9.02 -28.19
C GLU A 81 2.14 9.80 -27.59
N TYR A 82 2.60 9.43 -26.39
CA TYR A 82 3.81 10.02 -25.78
C TYR A 82 5.11 9.50 -26.39
N PHE A 83 5.15 8.23 -26.82
CA PHE A 83 6.35 7.52 -27.29
C PHE A 83 6.07 6.74 -28.58
N PRO A 84 5.90 7.42 -29.74
CA PRO A 84 5.41 6.79 -30.98
C PRO A 84 6.26 5.62 -31.48
N HIS A 85 7.57 5.62 -31.22
CA HIS A 85 8.48 4.56 -31.67
C HIS A 85 8.53 3.33 -30.74
N GLN A 86 7.70 3.29 -29.69
CA GLN A 86 7.69 2.23 -28.68
C GLN A 86 6.44 1.35 -28.72
N HIS A 87 5.55 1.51 -29.69
CA HIS A 87 4.28 0.77 -29.76
C HIS A 87 4.45 -0.74 -29.57
N ASP A 88 5.31 -1.37 -30.39
CA ASP A 88 5.49 -2.83 -30.33
C ASP A 88 6.15 -3.29 -29.03
N ASN A 89 7.02 -2.47 -28.46
CA ASN A 89 7.61 -2.72 -27.16
C ASN A 89 6.58 -2.59 -26.01
N LEU A 90 5.65 -1.64 -26.11
CA LEU A 90 4.54 -1.49 -25.18
C LEU A 90 3.57 -2.67 -25.24
N VAL A 91 3.28 -3.17 -26.45
CA VAL A 91 2.47 -4.39 -26.63
C VAL A 91 3.16 -5.58 -25.93
N ARG A 92 4.44 -5.83 -26.20
CA ARG A 92 5.21 -6.92 -25.55
C ARG A 92 5.27 -6.77 -24.04
N TYR A 93 5.50 -5.55 -23.56
CA TYR A 93 5.53 -5.27 -22.12
C TYR A 93 4.19 -5.63 -21.47
N TYR A 94 3.09 -5.20 -22.06
CA TYR A 94 1.78 -5.41 -21.46
C TYR A 94 1.33 -6.88 -21.55
N GLU A 95 1.64 -7.57 -22.65
CA GLU A 95 1.39 -9.02 -22.79
C GLU A 95 2.13 -9.82 -21.72
N LEU A 96 3.38 -9.48 -21.44
CA LEU A 96 4.13 -10.11 -20.35
C LEU A 96 3.53 -9.79 -18.98
N VAL A 97 3.05 -8.57 -18.75
CA VAL A 97 2.37 -8.20 -17.51
C VAL A 97 1.11 -9.04 -17.30
N GLU A 98 0.27 -9.19 -18.34
CA GLU A 98 -0.95 -10.01 -18.28
C GLU A 98 -0.62 -11.51 -18.08
N GLU A 99 0.38 -12.03 -18.77
CA GLU A 99 0.77 -13.44 -18.66
C GLU A 99 1.19 -13.78 -17.22
N ILE A 100 2.05 -12.96 -16.62
CA ILE A 100 2.50 -13.14 -15.24
C ILE A 100 1.33 -12.97 -14.25
N ALA A 101 0.47 -11.98 -14.43
CA ALA A 101 -0.67 -11.77 -13.57
C ALA A 101 -1.65 -12.96 -13.62
N ASN A 102 -1.97 -13.45 -14.79
CA ASN A 102 -2.88 -14.58 -14.99
C ASN A 102 -2.33 -15.90 -14.47
N ALA A 103 -1.01 -16.08 -14.39
CA ALA A 103 -0.37 -17.25 -13.80
C ALA A 103 -0.50 -17.29 -12.26
N SER A 104 -0.93 -16.19 -11.61
CA SER A 104 -1.21 -16.17 -10.17
C SER A 104 -2.61 -16.69 -9.87
N SER A 105 -2.70 -17.73 -9.03
CA SER A 105 -3.99 -18.27 -8.58
C SER A 105 -4.85 -17.26 -7.82
N LEU A 106 -4.21 -16.36 -7.06
CA LEU A 106 -4.91 -15.29 -6.35
C LEU A 106 -5.48 -14.25 -7.32
N HIS A 107 -4.71 -13.89 -8.35
CA HIS A 107 -5.11 -12.88 -9.32
C HIS A 107 -6.18 -13.40 -10.27
N SER A 108 -6.03 -14.62 -10.77
CA SER A 108 -6.96 -15.28 -11.68
C SER A 108 -8.18 -15.90 -10.97
N LEU A 109 -8.12 -16.11 -9.66
CA LEU A 109 -9.09 -16.88 -8.84
C LEU A 109 -9.31 -18.32 -9.38
N LYS A 110 -8.28 -18.91 -9.96
CA LYS A 110 -8.27 -20.29 -10.44
C LYS A 110 -7.33 -21.13 -9.59
N TYR A 111 -7.63 -22.42 -9.43
CA TYR A 111 -6.69 -23.36 -8.87
C TYR A 111 -5.45 -23.44 -9.78
N ALA A 112 -4.28 -23.53 -9.17
CA ALA A 112 -3.00 -23.60 -9.88
C ALA A 112 -2.78 -24.99 -10.52
N GLU A 113 -3.61 -25.35 -11.50
CA GLU A 113 -3.23 -26.36 -12.51
C GLU A 113 -2.41 -25.75 -13.64
N SER A 114 -2.29 -24.41 -13.65
CA SER A 114 -1.51 -23.67 -14.63
C SER A 114 -0.02 -23.73 -14.31
N ASP A 115 0.79 -23.74 -15.34
CA ASP A 115 2.23 -23.62 -15.25
C ASP A 115 2.59 -22.31 -14.50
N THR A 116 3.12 -22.47 -13.29
CA THR A 116 3.57 -21.34 -12.46
C THR A 116 5.05 -21.02 -12.69
N SER A 117 5.72 -21.67 -13.66
CA SER A 117 7.14 -21.49 -13.96
C SER A 117 7.46 -20.04 -14.30
N ILE A 118 6.60 -19.38 -15.08
CA ILE A 118 6.78 -17.96 -15.42
C ILE A 118 6.81 -17.07 -14.18
N ASN A 119 5.98 -17.31 -13.19
CA ASN A 119 6.03 -16.57 -11.94
C ASN A 119 7.35 -16.78 -11.20
N THR A 120 7.88 -18.01 -11.22
CA THR A 120 9.15 -18.34 -10.58
C THR A 120 10.31 -17.62 -11.27
N GLU A 121 10.33 -17.58 -12.59
CA GLU A 121 11.34 -16.85 -13.36
C GLU A 121 11.35 -15.36 -12.99
N TYR A 122 10.19 -14.68 -13.14
CA TYR A 122 10.09 -13.23 -12.91
C TYR A 122 10.05 -12.83 -11.42
N GLN A 123 10.05 -13.78 -10.49
CA GLN A 123 10.36 -13.55 -9.09
C GLN A 123 11.85 -13.38 -8.82
N LEU A 124 12.72 -13.80 -9.74
CA LEU A 124 14.17 -13.74 -9.62
C LEU A 124 14.80 -12.67 -10.52
N ARG A 125 14.00 -11.97 -11.31
CA ARG A 125 14.44 -10.90 -12.20
C ARG A 125 13.88 -9.55 -11.73
N SER A 126 14.73 -8.52 -11.70
CA SER A 126 14.33 -7.19 -11.24
C SER A 126 13.44 -6.46 -12.26
N ILE A 127 12.64 -5.51 -11.76
CA ILE A 127 11.83 -4.62 -12.61
C ILE A 127 12.71 -3.90 -13.63
N ASN A 128 13.81 -3.32 -13.17
CA ASN A 128 14.73 -2.54 -14.01
C ASN A 128 15.34 -3.37 -15.12
N GLU A 129 15.77 -4.61 -14.82
CA GLU A 129 16.30 -5.56 -15.80
C GLU A 129 15.28 -5.86 -16.90
N VAL A 130 14.10 -6.33 -16.52
CA VAL A 130 13.08 -6.78 -17.48
C VAL A 130 12.53 -5.62 -18.33
N ILE A 131 12.24 -4.47 -17.71
CA ILE A 131 11.80 -3.30 -18.48
C ILE A 131 12.91 -2.84 -19.44
N GLY A 132 14.17 -2.82 -19.01
CA GLY A 132 15.30 -2.41 -19.85
C GLY A 132 15.56 -3.32 -21.05
N GLU A 133 15.15 -4.60 -20.99
CA GLU A 133 15.22 -5.53 -22.13
C GLU A 133 14.11 -5.31 -23.17
N ILE A 134 12.96 -4.81 -22.74
CA ILE A 134 11.78 -4.64 -23.60
C ILE A 134 11.70 -3.21 -24.13
N ILE A 135 11.92 -2.22 -23.28
CA ILE A 135 11.73 -0.81 -23.57
C ILE A 135 13.07 -0.14 -23.87
N SER A 136 13.26 0.31 -25.08
CA SER A 136 14.48 0.98 -25.51
C SER A 136 14.54 2.48 -25.17
N ASP A 137 13.39 3.11 -24.94
CA ASP A 137 13.33 4.51 -24.54
C ASP A 137 13.48 4.65 -23.02
N SER A 138 14.54 5.31 -22.57
CA SER A 138 14.87 5.44 -21.15
C SER A 138 13.88 6.29 -20.36
N THR A 139 13.16 7.22 -21.01
CA THR A 139 12.12 8.02 -20.37
C THR A 139 10.86 7.18 -20.17
N LEU A 140 10.46 6.43 -21.21
CA LEU A 140 9.32 5.50 -21.08
C LEU A 140 9.58 4.45 -19.99
N ALA A 141 10.78 3.85 -19.94
CA ALA A 141 11.14 2.91 -18.89
C ALA A 141 10.93 3.48 -17.48
N LYS A 142 11.27 4.75 -17.27
CA LYS A 142 11.02 5.46 -16.01
C LYS A 142 9.55 5.79 -15.78
N VAL A 143 8.82 6.18 -16.83
CA VAL A 143 7.37 6.46 -16.73
C VAL A 143 6.61 5.21 -16.31
N LEU A 144 6.89 4.04 -16.91
CA LEU A 144 6.22 2.76 -16.59
C LEU A 144 6.35 2.35 -15.12
N VAL A 145 7.38 2.83 -14.44
CA VAL A 145 7.58 2.61 -13.00
C VAL A 145 7.21 3.82 -12.14
N GLY A 146 6.56 4.82 -12.72
CA GLY A 146 6.25 6.08 -12.03
C GLY A 146 5.30 5.94 -10.85
N ASN A 147 4.65 4.80 -10.65
CA ASN A 147 3.78 4.52 -9.51
C ASN A 147 4.45 3.62 -8.43
N LEU A 148 5.79 3.54 -8.39
CA LEU A 148 6.55 2.79 -7.38
C LEU A 148 6.11 3.01 -5.94
N PRO A 149 5.63 4.22 -5.52
CA PRO A 149 5.13 4.41 -4.16
C PRO A 149 3.98 3.49 -3.75
N LEU A 150 3.27 2.88 -4.69
CA LEU A 150 2.20 1.90 -4.39
C LEU A 150 2.70 0.61 -3.73
N TYR A 151 3.98 0.26 -3.90
CA TYR A 151 4.52 -1.01 -3.39
C TYR A 151 5.96 -0.89 -2.89
N ALA A 152 6.45 0.34 -2.76
CA ALA A 152 7.80 0.68 -2.29
C ALA A 152 8.90 -0.14 -3.01
N ALA A 153 8.86 -0.15 -4.35
CA ALA A 153 9.84 -0.88 -5.13
C ALA A 153 11.23 -0.25 -5.03
N GLU A 154 12.24 -1.11 -4.99
CA GLU A 154 13.65 -0.75 -5.01
C GLU A 154 14.29 -1.19 -6.33
N LEU A 155 15.13 -0.30 -6.91
CA LEU A 155 15.94 -0.58 -8.10
C LEU A 155 16.75 -1.87 -7.88
N ASP A 156 16.82 -2.72 -8.87
CA ASP A 156 17.61 -3.97 -8.89
C ASP A 156 17.29 -5.00 -7.78
N LYS A 157 16.22 -4.78 -7.01
CA LYS A 157 15.79 -5.71 -5.96
C LYS A 157 14.37 -6.21 -6.14
N THR A 158 13.44 -5.32 -6.43
CA THR A 158 12.03 -5.71 -6.50
C THR A 158 11.76 -6.57 -7.73
N PRO A 159 11.17 -7.76 -7.55
CA PRO A 159 10.85 -8.67 -8.65
C PRO A 159 9.89 -8.05 -9.67
N PHE A 160 10.11 -8.33 -10.95
CA PHE A 160 9.18 -7.89 -12.00
C PHE A 160 7.78 -8.48 -11.83
N SER A 161 7.65 -9.70 -11.32
CA SER A 161 6.34 -10.29 -11.01
C SER A 161 5.50 -9.44 -10.03
N THR A 162 6.15 -8.77 -9.06
CA THR A 162 5.45 -7.83 -8.15
C THR A 162 4.92 -6.63 -8.90
N HIS A 163 5.71 -6.07 -9.81
CA HIS A 163 5.30 -4.96 -10.68
C HIS A 163 4.14 -5.38 -11.59
N ALA A 164 4.25 -6.54 -12.24
CA ALA A 164 3.23 -7.06 -13.14
C ALA A 164 1.86 -7.21 -12.45
N PHE A 165 1.83 -7.79 -11.24
CA PHE A 165 0.58 -7.92 -10.47
C PHE A 165 -0.04 -6.56 -10.14
N ILE A 166 0.76 -5.59 -9.75
CA ILE A 166 0.28 -4.24 -9.40
C ILE A 166 -0.23 -3.51 -10.65
N MET A 167 0.55 -3.54 -11.74
CA MET A 167 0.19 -2.89 -12.98
C MET A 167 -1.11 -3.45 -13.55
N ASP A 168 -1.23 -4.77 -13.68
CA ASP A 168 -2.45 -5.38 -14.19
C ASP A 168 -3.66 -5.09 -13.30
N PHE A 169 -3.51 -5.23 -11.98
CA PHE A 169 -4.58 -5.05 -11.02
C PHE A 169 -5.20 -3.65 -11.07
N TYR A 170 -4.39 -2.60 -11.13
CA TYR A 170 -4.88 -1.22 -11.19
C TYR A 170 -5.21 -0.77 -12.61
N ASN A 171 -4.56 -1.33 -13.63
CA ASN A 171 -4.86 -1.00 -15.00
C ASN A 171 -6.21 -1.55 -15.46
N GLN A 172 -6.64 -2.71 -14.97
CA GLN A 172 -7.99 -3.24 -15.26
C GLN A 172 -9.09 -2.24 -14.91
N SER A 173 -9.00 -1.60 -13.76
CA SER A 173 -9.86 -0.50 -13.33
C SER A 173 -9.32 0.07 -12.02
N ALA A 174 -9.60 1.33 -11.72
CA ALA A 174 -9.23 1.96 -10.46
C ALA A 174 -10.40 2.72 -9.85
N PHE A 175 -10.61 2.54 -8.54
CA PHE A 175 -11.75 3.11 -7.81
C PHE A 175 -11.33 3.67 -6.46
N ARG A 176 -12.01 4.72 -6.03
CA ARG A 176 -12.04 5.14 -4.63
C ARG A 176 -13.27 4.57 -3.93
N ILE A 177 -13.18 4.42 -2.62
CA ILE A 177 -14.31 4.00 -1.79
C ILE A 177 -14.99 5.25 -1.24
N GLN A 178 -16.28 5.44 -1.55
CA GLN A 178 -17.03 6.55 -1.02
C GLN A 178 -17.17 6.46 0.51
N GLY A 179 -16.86 7.56 1.18
CA GLY A 179 -16.95 7.65 2.63
C GLY A 179 -15.75 7.04 3.38
N GLY A 180 -14.75 6.49 2.66
CA GLY A 180 -13.48 6.05 3.21
C GLY A 180 -13.33 4.54 3.34
N SER A 181 -12.07 4.10 3.46
CA SER A 181 -11.68 2.68 3.50
C SER A 181 -12.22 1.89 4.68
N ASP A 182 -12.59 2.54 5.79
CA ASP A 182 -13.20 1.89 6.96
C ASP A 182 -14.61 1.34 6.70
N THR A 183 -15.27 1.73 5.59
CA THR A 183 -16.53 1.12 5.15
C THR A 183 -16.35 -0.36 4.83
N VAL A 184 -15.20 -0.74 4.25
CA VAL A 184 -14.87 -2.15 3.97
C VAL A 184 -14.76 -2.95 5.27
N ALA A 185 -14.04 -2.41 6.26
CA ALA A 185 -13.90 -3.07 7.56
C ALA A 185 -15.25 -3.21 8.27
N THR A 186 -16.12 -2.22 8.14
CA THR A 186 -17.48 -2.24 8.70
C THR A 186 -18.35 -3.29 8.00
N ALA A 187 -18.33 -3.34 6.67
CA ALA A 187 -19.07 -4.33 5.90
C ALA A 187 -18.63 -5.77 6.24
N LEU A 188 -17.31 -6.01 6.34
CA LEU A 188 -16.79 -7.30 6.79
C LEU A 188 -17.24 -7.65 8.21
N ALA A 189 -17.28 -6.68 9.12
CA ALA A 189 -17.78 -6.89 10.48
C ALA A 189 -19.26 -7.28 10.48
N HIS A 190 -20.09 -6.65 9.65
CA HIS A 190 -21.49 -7.02 9.49
C HIS A 190 -21.64 -8.44 8.93
N THR A 191 -20.83 -8.83 7.96
CA THR A 191 -20.84 -10.19 7.43
C THR A 191 -20.49 -11.22 8.51
N ILE A 192 -19.42 -10.97 9.29
CA ILE A 192 -19.06 -11.84 10.42
C ILE A 192 -20.24 -12.00 11.39
N GLN A 193 -20.91 -10.91 11.76
CA GLN A 193 -22.05 -10.92 12.68
C GLN A 193 -23.27 -11.66 12.08
N ARG A 194 -23.55 -11.50 10.77
CA ARG A 194 -24.61 -12.25 10.08
C ARG A 194 -24.41 -13.77 10.16
N TYR A 195 -23.16 -14.22 10.17
CA TYR A 195 -22.79 -15.62 10.32
C TYR A 195 -22.59 -16.06 11.78
N GLY A 196 -23.00 -15.24 12.76
CA GLY A 196 -22.96 -15.59 14.18
C GLY A 196 -21.58 -15.40 14.83
N GLY A 197 -20.65 -14.74 14.14
CA GLY A 197 -19.34 -14.43 14.69
C GLY A 197 -19.32 -13.11 15.47
N ASP A 198 -18.30 -12.93 16.30
CA ASP A 198 -18.09 -11.74 17.10
C ASP A 198 -16.94 -10.87 16.55
N VAL A 199 -17.10 -9.55 16.57
CA VAL A 199 -16.05 -8.58 16.31
C VAL A 199 -15.73 -7.79 17.57
N LEU A 200 -14.60 -8.08 18.19
CA LEU A 200 -14.23 -7.57 19.50
C LEU A 200 -13.18 -6.46 19.39
N ALA A 201 -13.59 -5.20 19.45
CA ALA A 201 -12.68 -4.06 19.55
C ALA A 201 -12.05 -3.94 20.95
N ARG A 202 -10.90 -3.24 21.04
CA ARG A 202 -10.13 -3.05 22.30
C ARG A 202 -9.70 -4.35 22.97
N LYS A 203 -9.54 -5.40 22.19
CA LYS A 203 -9.08 -6.72 22.61
C LYS A 203 -7.71 -6.97 21.97
N LYS A 204 -6.64 -6.71 22.71
CA LYS A 204 -5.28 -6.98 22.26
C LYS A 204 -4.95 -8.43 22.56
N VAL A 205 -4.67 -9.24 21.53
CA VAL A 205 -4.07 -10.56 21.73
C VAL A 205 -2.65 -10.36 22.24
N THR A 206 -2.33 -10.98 23.36
CA THR A 206 -1.03 -10.87 24.03
C THR A 206 -0.23 -12.17 23.98
N LYS A 207 -0.90 -13.30 23.72
CA LYS A 207 -0.25 -14.59 23.54
C LYS A 207 -1.12 -15.54 22.70
N ILE A 208 -0.49 -16.34 21.86
CA ILE A 208 -1.08 -17.53 21.24
C ILE A 208 -0.57 -18.74 22.05
N VAL A 209 -1.48 -19.38 22.78
CA VAL A 209 -1.16 -20.47 23.68
C VAL A 209 -1.18 -21.78 22.92
N CYS A 210 -0.07 -22.51 22.99
CA CYS A 210 0.08 -23.82 22.38
C CYS A 210 0.29 -24.92 23.45
N ASP A 211 -0.24 -26.10 23.19
CA ASP A 211 0.25 -27.33 23.80
C ASP A 211 1.48 -27.85 23.03
N ASP A 212 1.83 -29.11 23.23
CA ASP A 212 2.99 -29.73 22.56
C ASP A 212 2.78 -29.98 21.07
N THR A 213 1.56 -29.76 20.52
CA THR A 213 1.18 -30.14 19.16
C THR A 213 0.54 -29.02 18.35
N ARG A 214 -0.25 -28.14 18.99
CA ARG A 214 -1.08 -27.13 18.30
C ARG A 214 -1.38 -25.91 19.19
N ALA A 215 -1.94 -24.87 18.59
CA ALA A 215 -2.55 -23.78 19.34
C ALA A 215 -3.89 -24.23 19.94
N VAL A 216 -4.15 -23.84 21.18
CA VAL A 216 -5.36 -24.24 21.94
C VAL A 216 -6.17 -23.05 22.42
N ALA A 217 -5.56 -21.88 22.53
CA ALA A 217 -6.25 -20.65 22.95
C ALA A 217 -5.47 -19.41 22.54
N VAL A 218 -6.11 -18.25 22.61
CA VAL A 218 -5.47 -16.94 22.58
C VAL A 218 -5.70 -16.22 23.92
N GLU A 219 -4.66 -15.56 24.42
CA GLU A 219 -4.75 -14.70 25.59
C GLU A 219 -5.00 -13.27 25.15
N VAL A 220 -5.97 -12.61 25.77
CA VAL A 220 -6.39 -11.25 25.43
C VAL A 220 -6.21 -10.34 26.63
N ASN A 221 -5.53 -9.21 26.42
CA ASN A 221 -5.29 -8.16 27.43
C ASN A 221 -4.60 -8.71 28.69
N ASP A 222 -3.73 -9.73 28.56
CA ASP A 222 -2.99 -10.41 29.64
C ASP A 222 -3.89 -11.01 30.73
N LYS A 223 -5.15 -11.36 30.41
CA LYS A 223 -6.15 -11.78 31.41
C LYS A 223 -7.15 -12.83 30.95
N VAL A 224 -7.63 -12.72 29.73
CA VAL A 224 -8.75 -13.54 29.27
C VAL A 224 -8.26 -14.59 28.29
N MET A 225 -8.50 -15.84 28.58
CA MET A 225 -8.22 -16.98 27.72
C MET A 225 -9.44 -17.28 26.85
N ILE A 226 -9.27 -17.27 25.54
CA ILE A 226 -10.30 -17.65 24.57
C ILE A 226 -9.85 -18.93 23.89
N PRO A 227 -10.49 -20.09 24.17
CA PRO A 227 -10.20 -21.34 23.47
C PRO A 227 -10.48 -21.21 21.99
N CYS A 228 -9.67 -21.85 21.15
CA CYS A 228 -9.85 -21.83 19.70
C CYS A 228 -9.32 -23.10 19.03
N ASP A 229 -9.96 -23.50 17.94
CA ASP A 229 -9.51 -24.60 17.10
C ASP A 229 -8.50 -24.16 16.06
N TYR A 230 -8.63 -22.93 15.57
CA TYR A 230 -7.75 -22.32 14.57
C TYR A 230 -7.41 -20.88 14.95
N VAL A 231 -6.22 -20.45 14.56
CA VAL A 231 -5.77 -19.06 14.66
C VAL A 231 -5.36 -18.59 13.28
N ILE A 232 -5.97 -17.49 12.80
CA ILE A 232 -5.55 -16.78 11.62
C ILE A 232 -5.02 -15.42 12.07
N SER A 233 -3.74 -15.14 11.81
CA SER A 233 -3.09 -13.90 12.19
C SER A 233 -2.80 -13.05 10.95
N ASP A 234 -3.43 -11.88 10.86
CA ASP A 234 -3.14 -10.85 9.86
C ASP A 234 -2.12 -9.82 10.36
N ALA A 235 -1.58 -10.01 11.58
CA ALA A 235 -0.52 -9.18 12.12
C ALA A 235 0.80 -9.38 11.36
N HIS A 236 1.69 -8.38 11.43
CA HIS A 236 3.03 -8.52 10.86
C HIS A 236 3.70 -9.83 11.32
N PRO A 237 4.36 -10.61 10.43
CA PRO A 237 4.88 -11.95 10.77
C PRO A 237 5.78 -11.98 12.00
N ILE A 238 6.61 -10.96 12.20
CA ILE A 238 7.44 -10.84 13.42
C ILE A 238 6.56 -10.75 14.65
N ARG A 239 5.48 -9.96 14.61
CA ARG A 239 4.54 -9.82 15.73
C ARG A 239 3.80 -11.13 16.03
N THR A 240 3.35 -11.82 14.99
CA THR A 240 2.76 -13.16 15.14
C THR A 240 3.72 -14.12 15.83
N LEU A 241 5.00 -14.14 15.42
CA LEU A 241 6.00 -14.98 16.05
C LEU A 241 6.30 -14.58 17.51
N GLU A 242 6.25 -13.29 17.85
CA GLU A 242 6.40 -12.82 19.24
C GLU A 242 5.26 -13.30 20.14
N LEU A 243 4.04 -13.41 19.61
CA LEU A 243 2.89 -13.95 20.36
C LEU A 243 2.97 -15.46 20.61
N LEU A 244 3.81 -16.18 19.87
CA LEU A 244 3.97 -17.62 19.93
C LEU A 244 5.14 -18.00 20.87
N ASP A 245 4.86 -18.27 22.14
CA ASP A 245 5.83 -18.82 23.10
C ASP A 245 5.77 -20.36 23.08
N THR A 246 6.42 -20.98 22.09
CA THR A 246 6.38 -22.43 21.92
C THR A 246 7.65 -22.95 21.24
N LYS A 247 8.01 -24.20 21.56
CA LYS A 247 9.11 -24.94 20.92
C LYS A 247 8.75 -25.49 19.54
N LEU A 248 7.48 -25.48 19.15
CA LEU A 248 7.01 -25.91 17.82
C LEU A 248 7.61 -25.07 16.70
N ILE A 249 7.94 -23.81 16.99
CA ILE A 249 8.64 -22.91 16.05
C ILE A 249 10.14 -22.93 16.35
N ARG A 250 10.94 -23.48 15.43
CA ARG A 250 12.40 -23.58 15.57
C ARG A 250 13.05 -22.19 15.64
N PRO A 251 14.09 -21.99 16.46
CA PRO A 251 14.82 -20.71 16.56
C PRO A 251 15.36 -20.21 15.21
N VAL A 252 15.82 -21.12 14.34
CA VAL A 252 16.32 -20.77 13.01
C VAL A 252 15.24 -20.15 12.12
N PHE A 253 13.97 -20.59 12.25
CA PHE A 253 12.87 -19.99 11.52
C PHE A 253 12.58 -18.58 12.02
N ARG A 254 12.52 -18.36 13.34
CA ARG A 254 12.36 -17.03 13.95
C ARG A 254 13.48 -16.10 13.49
N LYS A 255 14.74 -16.57 13.54
CA LYS A 255 15.89 -15.78 13.08
C LYS A 255 15.75 -15.38 11.61
N ARG A 256 15.35 -16.32 10.74
CA ARG A 256 15.13 -16.02 9.30
C ARG A 256 14.09 -14.96 9.10
N ILE A 257 12.91 -15.06 9.74
CA ILE A 257 11.83 -14.09 9.57
C ILE A 257 12.25 -12.70 10.08
N ASN A 258 12.94 -12.63 11.23
CA ASN A 258 13.43 -11.37 11.80
C ASN A 258 14.51 -10.69 10.96
N GLN A 259 15.18 -11.43 10.06
CA GLN A 259 16.21 -10.89 9.17
C GLN A 259 15.69 -10.43 7.81
N ILE A 260 14.41 -10.66 7.50
CA ILE A 260 13.83 -10.18 6.24
C ILE A 260 13.81 -8.66 6.25
N PRO A 261 14.42 -7.99 5.25
CA PRO A 261 14.37 -6.54 5.14
C PRO A 261 12.94 -6.02 5.09
N GLN A 262 12.73 -4.84 5.64
CA GLN A 262 11.44 -4.16 5.61
C GLN A 262 11.44 -3.09 4.54
N THR A 263 10.27 -2.84 3.95
CA THR A 263 10.11 -1.70 3.03
C THR A 263 10.25 -0.37 3.78
N VAL A 264 10.53 0.68 3.06
CA VAL A 264 10.63 2.03 3.62
C VAL A 264 9.31 2.46 4.27
N GLY A 265 9.39 3.30 5.28
CA GLY A 265 8.25 4.00 5.88
C GLY A 265 7.87 5.26 5.10
N GLY A 266 6.86 5.97 5.59
CA GLY A 266 6.39 7.19 4.96
C GLY A 266 6.19 8.35 5.93
N PHE A 267 6.35 9.56 5.39
CA PHE A 267 5.88 10.79 5.99
C PHE A 267 4.66 11.26 5.21
N THR A 268 3.55 11.43 5.91
CA THR A 268 2.28 11.82 5.29
C THR A 268 1.77 13.12 5.88
N VAL A 269 1.32 14.04 5.02
CA VAL A 269 0.58 15.24 5.42
C VAL A 269 -0.87 15.07 4.96
N TYR A 270 -1.77 15.04 5.90
CA TYR A 270 -3.21 14.99 5.70
C TYR A 270 -3.75 16.41 5.66
N LEU A 271 -4.37 16.79 4.55
CA LEU A 271 -4.77 18.15 4.24
C LEU A 271 -6.28 18.31 4.43
N HIS A 272 -6.67 19.31 5.17
CA HIS A 272 -8.05 19.79 5.23
C HIS A 272 -8.13 21.11 4.48
N PHE A 273 -8.91 21.16 3.41
CA PHE A 273 -9.04 22.33 2.55
C PHE A 273 -10.13 23.27 3.01
N LYS A 274 -10.04 24.52 2.60
CA LYS A 274 -11.13 25.50 2.71
C LYS A 274 -12.27 25.08 1.79
N ASP A 275 -13.50 25.30 2.22
CA ASP A 275 -14.68 24.88 1.45
C ASP A 275 -14.70 25.50 0.05
N ASN A 276 -14.99 24.67 -0.95
CA ASN A 276 -15.17 25.05 -2.34
C ASN A 276 -13.97 25.78 -2.98
N THR A 277 -12.75 25.51 -2.53
CA THR A 277 -11.55 26.17 -3.06
C THR A 277 -10.66 25.28 -3.92
N VAL A 278 -10.62 23.98 -3.64
CA VAL A 278 -9.73 23.02 -4.34
C VAL A 278 -10.56 22.09 -5.21
N PRO A 279 -10.43 22.15 -6.55
CA PRO A 279 -11.12 21.20 -7.43
C PRO A 279 -10.76 19.75 -7.07
N TYR A 280 -11.76 18.86 -7.11
CA TYR A 280 -11.52 17.44 -6.83
C TYR A 280 -10.68 16.79 -7.92
N LEU A 281 -9.57 16.14 -7.53
CA LEU A 281 -8.75 15.32 -8.42
C LEU A 281 -9.30 13.89 -8.46
N ASN A 282 -9.84 13.50 -9.60
CA ASN A 282 -10.31 12.13 -9.82
C ASN A 282 -9.19 11.20 -10.32
N TYR A 283 -7.96 11.40 -9.86
CA TYR A 283 -6.77 10.61 -10.18
C TYR A 283 -5.75 10.67 -9.04
N ASN A 284 -4.72 9.84 -9.09
CA ASN A 284 -3.57 9.92 -8.22
C ASN A 284 -2.43 10.62 -8.95
N TYR A 285 -1.65 11.42 -8.23
CA TYR A 285 -0.57 12.19 -8.81
C TYR A 285 0.77 11.82 -8.17
N TYR A 286 1.71 11.35 -8.98
CA TYR A 286 3.07 10.98 -8.59
C TYR A 286 4.04 12.02 -9.14
N GLY A 287 4.65 12.81 -8.27
CA GLY A 287 5.60 13.85 -8.63
C GLY A 287 7.02 13.49 -8.21
N TYR A 288 7.99 13.73 -9.10
CA TYR A 288 9.39 13.45 -8.86
C TYR A 288 10.22 14.70 -9.03
N GLN A 289 11.17 14.94 -8.09
CA GLN A 289 12.07 16.07 -8.10
C GLN A 289 13.33 15.80 -8.93
N GLU A 290 13.65 14.52 -9.14
CA GLU A 290 14.76 14.06 -9.97
C GLU A 290 14.23 13.45 -11.27
N ASP A 291 15.12 13.24 -12.24
CA ASP A 291 14.80 12.65 -13.55
C ASP A 291 14.50 11.14 -13.49
N THR A 292 14.16 10.62 -12.31
CA THR A 292 13.89 9.22 -12.09
C THR A 292 12.97 8.99 -10.90
N PRO A 293 12.04 8.03 -10.95
CA PRO A 293 11.25 7.60 -9.81
C PRO A 293 12.03 6.67 -8.86
N TRP A 294 13.16 6.16 -9.30
CA TRP A 294 13.99 5.23 -8.52
C TRP A 294 14.76 5.93 -7.39
N ASN A 295 15.09 5.16 -6.37
CA ASN A 295 15.92 5.58 -5.24
C ASN A 295 15.34 6.75 -4.42
N CYS A 296 14.02 6.96 -4.44
CA CYS A 296 13.37 7.95 -3.59
C CYS A 296 13.52 7.65 -2.08
N GLU A 297 13.83 6.40 -1.72
CA GLU A 297 14.17 5.98 -0.36
C GLU A 297 15.61 6.33 0.04
N LYS A 298 16.47 6.67 -0.93
CA LYS A 298 17.90 7.06 -0.72
C LYS A 298 18.04 8.56 -0.82
N TYR A 299 17.77 9.25 0.27
CA TYR A 299 17.81 10.72 0.36
C TYR A 299 18.72 11.19 1.50
N THR A 300 19.11 12.45 1.44
CA THR A 300 19.70 13.22 2.54
C THR A 300 18.69 14.24 3.06
N GLU A 301 19.04 14.99 4.11
CA GLU A 301 18.15 16.06 4.62
C GLU A 301 17.91 17.15 3.56
N GLU A 302 18.90 17.43 2.70
CA GLU A 302 18.82 18.44 1.64
C GLU A 302 17.97 17.97 0.47
N THR A 303 18.11 16.68 0.07
CA THR A 303 17.45 16.14 -1.12
C THR A 303 16.03 15.60 -0.84
N TRP A 304 15.62 15.54 0.43
CA TRP A 304 14.25 15.11 0.78
C TRP A 304 13.23 16.24 0.59
N PRO A 305 12.05 15.97 0.00
CA PRO A 305 11.57 14.72 -0.60
C PRO A 305 12.04 14.59 -2.05
N LYS A 306 12.45 13.40 -2.49
CA LYS A 306 12.78 13.12 -3.90
C LYS A 306 11.56 12.87 -4.78
N GLY A 307 10.50 12.35 -4.19
CA GLY A 307 9.23 12.10 -4.84
C GLY A 307 8.08 12.11 -3.85
N PHE A 308 6.88 12.22 -4.36
CA PHE A 308 5.66 12.22 -3.56
C PHE A 308 4.47 11.63 -4.33
N LEU A 309 3.49 11.14 -3.58
CA LEU A 309 2.17 10.77 -4.04
C LEU A 309 1.15 11.75 -3.47
N TYR A 310 0.33 12.36 -4.33
CA TYR A 310 -0.73 13.27 -3.93
C TYR A 310 -2.08 12.77 -4.40
N MET A 311 -3.07 12.77 -3.50
CA MET A 311 -4.42 12.27 -3.74
C MET A 311 -5.45 13.09 -2.98
N HIS A 312 -6.70 13.08 -3.50
CA HIS A 312 -7.87 13.56 -2.77
C HIS A 312 -8.71 12.37 -2.28
N PHE A 313 -9.32 12.51 -1.11
CA PHE A 313 -10.27 11.51 -0.63
C PHE A 313 -11.61 11.67 -1.34
N CYS A 314 -12.28 10.53 -1.58
CA CYS A 314 -13.57 10.51 -2.21
C CYS A 314 -14.66 10.87 -1.19
N PRO A 315 -15.34 12.01 -1.35
CA PRO A 315 -16.48 12.35 -0.50
C PRO A 315 -17.67 11.42 -0.80
N LYS A 316 -18.67 11.45 0.04
CA LYS A 316 -19.96 10.83 -0.29
C LYS A 316 -20.67 11.67 -1.35
N GLY A 317 -21.07 11.02 -2.45
CA GLY A 317 -21.71 11.66 -3.59
C GLY A 317 -20.72 12.33 -4.56
N GLU A 318 -21.22 12.95 -5.61
CA GLU A 318 -20.42 13.72 -6.56
C GLU A 318 -19.97 15.04 -5.92
N ALA A 319 -18.67 15.26 -5.88
CA ALA A 319 -18.09 16.49 -5.38
C ALA A 319 -17.27 17.20 -6.44
N LYS A 320 -17.62 18.44 -6.70
CA LYS A 320 -16.84 19.34 -7.55
C LYS A 320 -15.53 19.75 -6.89
N TYR A 321 -15.50 19.82 -5.56
CA TYR A 321 -14.38 20.28 -4.77
C TYR A 321 -13.96 19.23 -3.74
N ALA A 322 -12.65 19.13 -3.49
CA ALA A 322 -12.10 18.32 -2.44
C ALA A 322 -12.25 19.02 -1.06
N SER A 323 -12.66 18.26 -0.06
CA SER A 323 -12.60 18.70 1.32
C SER A 323 -11.29 18.30 1.99
N THR A 324 -10.71 17.19 1.56
CA THR A 324 -9.48 16.63 2.14
C THR A 324 -8.59 16.03 1.06
N GLY A 325 -7.28 16.00 1.37
CA GLY A 325 -6.27 15.36 0.53
C GLY A 325 -5.15 14.78 1.37
N VAL A 326 -4.27 14.04 0.73
CA VAL A 326 -3.07 13.49 1.33
C VAL A 326 -1.89 13.70 0.40
N ILE A 327 -0.75 14.09 0.97
CA ILE A 327 0.54 14.02 0.29
C ILE A 327 1.47 13.14 1.11
N LEU A 328 2.09 12.16 0.45
CA LEU A 328 2.96 11.16 1.05
C LEU A 328 4.32 11.16 0.36
N SER A 329 5.39 11.11 1.14
CA SER A 329 6.75 10.85 0.66
C SER A 329 7.43 9.80 1.53
N TYR A 330 8.44 9.13 0.99
CA TYR A 330 9.22 8.17 1.76
C TYR A 330 9.94 8.84 2.94
N MET A 331 9.98 8.13 4.07
CA MET A 331 10.77 8.52 5.23
C MET A 331 11.31 7.26 5.91
N GLN A 332 12.61 7.26 6.21
CA GLN A 332 13.26 6.14 6.90
C GLN A 332 13.02 6.22 8.40
N MET A 333 12.98 5.07 9.08
CA MET A 333 12.86 5.02 10.54
C MET A 333 14.01 5.75 11.23
N LYS A 334 15.24 5.74 10.66
CA LYS A 334 16.41 6.42 11.23
C LYS A 334 16.17 7.91 11.49
N ASP A 335 15.32 8.58 10.69
CA ASP A 335 15.06 10.02 10.82
C ASP A 335 14.24 10.34 12.09
N VAL A 336 13.54 9.33 12.62
CA VAL A 336 12.69 9.45 13.82
C VAL A 336 13.09 8.49 14.94
N GLU A 337 14.21 7.78 14.81
CA GLU A 337 14.68 6.74 15.73
C GLU A 337 14.81 7.26 17.16
N LYS A 338 15.31 8.50 17.34
CA LYS A 338 15.49 9.10 18.67
C LYS A 338 14.19 9.21 19.49
N TRP A 339 13.03 9.18 18.83
CA TRP A 339 11.71 9.23 19.49
C TRP A 339 11.03 7.87 19.60
N LYS A 340 11.66 6.75 19.15
CA LYS A 340 11.07 5.43 19.14
C LYS A 340 10.59 4.95 20.51
N GLY A 341 11.32 5.25 21.58
CA GLY A 341 10.97 4.91 22.96
C GLY A 341 9.89 5.79 23.60
N THR A 342 9.32 6.76 22.88
CA THR A 342 8.34 7.69 23.42
C THR A 342 6.90 7.26 23.12
N SER A 343 5.94 7.74 23.94
CA SER A 343 4.53 7.43 23.76
C SER A 343 3.86 8.33 22.73
N VAL A 344 2.87 7.80 22.03
CA VAL A 344 2.02 8.57 21.11
C VAL A 344 1.42 9.79 21.83
N GLY A 345 1.48 10.96 21.20
CA GLY A 345 1.00 12.22 21.75
C GLY A 345 1.89 12.85 22.85
N ARG A 346 3.00 12.20 23.21
CA ARG A 346 3.93 12.68 24.26
C ARG A 346 5.40 12.56 23.83
N ARG A 347 5.70 12.85 22.55
CA ARG A 347 7.05 12.71 21.98
C ARG A 347 7.94 13.94 22.13
N GLY A 348 7.41 15.06 22.71
CA GLY A 348 8.13 16.30 22.93
C GLY A 348 7.96 17.34 21.83
N LYS A 349 8.33 18.59 22.15
CA LYS A 349 8.20 19.74 21.24
C LYS A 349 9.13 19.63 20.02
N ASP A 350 10.27 19.03 20.19
CA ASP A 350 11.26 18.81 19.13
C ASP A 350 10.75 17.83 18.05
N TYR A 351 9.92 16.84 18.44
CA TYR A 351 9.25 15.97 17.48
C TYR A 351 8.16 16.71 16.68
N GLU A 352 7.38 17.55 17.34
CA GLU A 352 6.36 18.35 16.66
C GLU A 352 7.00 19.37 15.70
N GLU A 353 8.12 19.98 16.09
CA GLU A 353 8.89 20.89 15.24
C GLU A 353 9.51 20.16 14.04
N PHE A 354 10.09 18.97 14.24
CA PHE A 354 10.57 18.12 13.14
C PHE A 354 9.46 17.85 12.13
N LYS A 355 8.29 17.45 12.59
CA LYS A 355 7.14 17.18 11.71
C LYS A 355 6.69 18.44 10.97
N ARG A 356 6.66 19.58 11.64
CA ARG A 356 6.31 20.87 11.02
C ARG A 356 7.29 21.24 9.90
N LEU A 357 8.60 21.15 10.15
CA LEU A 357 9.62 21.44 9.14
C LEU A 357 9.52 20.49 7.93
N LYS A 358 9.31 19.20 8.17
CA LYS A 358 9.10 18.23 7.08
C LYS A 358 7.83 18.50 6.29
N ALA A 359 6.73 18.85 6.97
CA ALA A 359 5.48 19.23 6.29
C ALA A 359 5.67 20.46 5.41
N GLU A 360 6.36 21.50 5.90
CA GLU A 360 6.62 22.71 5.12
C GLU A 360 7.45 22.43 3.84
N LYS A 361 8.50 21.58 3.96
CA LYS A 361 9.26 21.15 2.76
C LYS A 361 8.37 20.44 1.74
N LEU A 362 7.55 19.47 2.20
CA LEU A 362 6.69 18.69 1.32
C LEU A 362 5.57 19.55 0.69
N LEU A 363 5.00 20.48 1.44
CA LEU A 363 4.01 21.44 0.93
C LEU A 363 4.63 22.44 -0.05
N ALA A 364 5.90 22.82 0.12
CA ALA A 364 6.60 23.67 -0.84
C ALA A 364 6.79 22.95 -2.20
N VAL A 365 7.09 21.66 -2.16
CA VAL A 365 7.15 20.85 -3.38
C VAL A 365 5.77 20.69 -4.02
N LEU A 366 4.73 20.43 -3.23
CA LEU A 366 3.36 20.35 -3.75
C LEU A 366 2.92 21.65 -4.45
N GLU A 367 3.27 22.80 -3.88
CA GLU A 367 2.96 24.13 -4.44
C GLU A 367 3.56 24.36 -5.83
N GLN A 368 4.72 23.76 -6.13
CA GLN A 368 5.34 23.84 -7.46
C GLN A 368 4.52 23.12 -8.53
N HIS A 369 3.84 22.02 -8.15
CA HIS A 369 2.99 21.25 -9.04
C HIS A 369 1.54 21.73 -9.07
N PHE A 370 1.07 22.32 -7.98
CA PHE A 370 -0.31 22.82 -7.80
C PHE A 370 -0.28 24.25 -7.22
N PRO A 371 0.02 25.26 -8.05
CA PRO A 371 0.16 26.64 -7.60
C PRO A 371 -1.07 27.15 -6.87
N GLY A 372 -0.89 27.79 -5.74
CA GLY A 372 -1.95 28.31 -4.88
C GLY A 372 -2.57 27.31 -3.91
N ILE A 373 -2.14 26.04 -3.91
CA ILE A 373 -2.73 24.99 -3.06
C ILE A 373 -2.54 25.33 -1.57
N ARG A 374 -1.38 25.88 -1.18
CA ARG A 374 -1.09 26.21 0.22
C ARG A 374 -2.06 27.23 0.80
N ASN A 375 -2.51 28.21 0.01
CA ASN A 375 -3.47 29.22 0.43
C ASN A 375 -4.87 28.63 0.71
N ASN A 376 -5.15 27.44 0.19
CA ASN A 376 -6.42 26.75 0.32
C ASN A 376 -6.42 25.69 1.43
N ILE A 377 -5.27 25.46 2.09
CA ILE A 377 -5.19 24.56 3.24
C ILE A 377 -5.71 25.30 4.49
N CYS A 378 -6.74 24.74 5.08
CA CYS A 378 -7.29 25.24 6.35
C CYS A 378 -6.44 24.74 7.54
N LYS A 379 -6.20 23.42 7.57
CA LYS A 379 -5.41 22.74 8.60
C LYS A 379 -4.75 21.49 8.00
N TYR A 380 -3.70 21.01 8.64
CA TYR A 380 -3.12 19.72 8.30
C TYR A 380 -2.73 18.91 9.55
N TYR A 381 -2.58 17.62 9.36
CA TYR A 381 -2.07 16.66 10.33
C TYR A 381 -0.94 15.85 9.68
N THR A 382 -0.02 15.30 10.48
CA THR A 382 1.13 14.57 9.95
C THR A 382 1.31 13.23 10.62
N SER A 383 1.79 12.24 9.85
CA SER A 383 2.27 10.95 10.35
C SER A 383 3.71 10.69 9.91
N THR A 384 4.40 9.80 10.64
CA THR A 384 5.79 9.40 10.41
C THR A 384 5.89 7.87 10.49
N PRO A 385 7.04 7.25 10.21
CA PRO A 385 7.25 5.83 10.44
C PRO A 385 6.89 5.35 11.86
N LEU A 386 7.03 6.22 12.88
CA LEU A 386 6.59 5.89 14.24
C LEU A 386 5.08 5.73 14.36
N THR A 387 4.29 6.35 13.50
CA THR A 387 2.83 6.17 13.46
C THR A 387 2.48 4.76 12.98
N TYR A 388 3.12 4.29 11.91
CA TYR A 388 2.95 2.91 11.43
C TYR A 388 3.37 1.90 12.50
N LEU A 389 4.56 2.06 13.08
CA LEU A 389 5.04 1.20 14.15
C LEU A 389 4.05 1.09 15.32
N ASN A 390 3.42 2.20 15.73
CA ASN A 390 2.55 2.22 16.91
C ASN A 390 1.12 1.75 16.64
N TYR A 391 0.59 1.99 15.44
CA TYR A 391 -0.82 1.68 15.12
C TYR A 391 -0.98 0.35 14.37
N THR A 392 -0.04 -0.02 13.52
CA THR A 392 -0.09 -1.25 12.73
C THR A 392 0.92 -2.30 13.19
N GLY A 393 1.87 -1.94 14.06
CA GLY A 393 2.89 -2.86 14.57
C GLY A 393 3.93 -3.28 13.52
N THR A 394 3.97 -2.62 12.34
CA THR A 394 4.94 -2.96 11.29
C THR A 394 6.36 -2.64 11.74
N GLU A 395 7.25 -3.62 11.60
CA GLU A 395 8.65 -3.44 11.96
C GLU A 395 9.30 -2.35 11.12
N GLY A 396 10.18 -1.56 11.74
CA GLY A 396 10.81 -0.41 11.09
C GLY A 396 9.85 0.69 10.64
N GLY A 397 8.56 0.66 11.04
CA GLY A 397 7.54 1.60 10.57
C GLY A 397 7.29 1.51 9.06
N SER A 398 7.52 0.33 8.49
CA SER A 398 7.37 0.06 7.05
C SER A 398 5.93 0.23 6.58
N MET A 399 5.76 0.74 5.35
CA MET A 399 4.42 0.88 4.74
C MET A 399 3.84 -0.46 4.28
N TYR A 400 4.69 -1.36 3.73
CA TYR A 400 4.25 -2.60 3.09
C TYR A 400 4.86 -3.87 3.72
N GLY A 401 5.41 -3.76 4.94
CA GLY A 401 6.03 -4.89 5.64
C GLY A 401 7.29 -5.41 4.95
N ASN A 402 7.41 -6.72 4.82
CA ASN A 402 8.60 -7.36 4.27
C ASN A 402 8.88 -6.96 2.82
N ALA A 403 10.09 -6.50 2.55
CA ALA A 403 10.56 -6.21 1.20
C ALA A 403 10.57 -7.48 0.32
N LYS A 404 10.27 -7.32 -0.96
CA LYS A 404 10.43 -8.37 -1.97
C LYS A 404 11.78 -8.14 -2.64
N ASP A 405 12.65 -9.15 -2.57
CA ASP A 405 14.04 -9.04 -3.02
C ASP A 405 14.43 -10.27 -3.85
N ILE A 406 14.84 -10.03 -5.10
CA ILE A 406 15.27 -11.09 -6.03
C ILE A 406 16.45 -11.89 -5.49
N HIS A 407 17.36 -11.25 -4.73
CA HIS A 407 18.53 -11.89 -4.15
C HIS A 407 18.19 -12.86 -3.00
N MET A 408 17.04 -12.69 -2.39
CA MET A 408 16.50 -13.60 -1.38
C MET A 408 15.55 -14.64 -1.96
N GLY A 409 15.03 -14.41 -3.16
CA GLY A 409 14.08 -15.31 -3.82
C GLY A 409 12.91 -15.68 -2.91
N ALA A 410 12.61 -16.97 -2.79
CA ALA A 410 11.53 -17.45 -1.93
C ALA A 410 11.77 -17.18 -0.42
N ALA A 411 13.00 -16.90 0.01
CA ALA A 411 13.32 -16.67 1.42
C ALA A 411 12.73 -15.37 1.98
N CYS A 412 12.44 -14.37 1.15
CA CYS A 412 11.73 -13.15 1.56
C CYS A 412 10.20 -13.34 1.64
N ARG A 413 9.67 -14.47 1.20
CA ARG A 413 8.24 -14.79 1.28
C ARG A 413 7.95 -15.52 2.59
N VAL A 414 7.04 -14.98 3.37
CA VAL A 414 6.53 -15.66 4.57
C VAL A 414 5.36 -16.53 4.14
N PRO A 415 5.41 -17.87 4.38
CA PRO A 415 4.30 -18.74 4.03
C PRO A 415 3.06 -18.42 4.88
N GLN A 416 1.88 -18.55 4.29
CA GLN A 416 0.61 -18.39 5.01
C GLN A 416 0.39 -19.48 6.06
N ARG A 417 1.00 -20.64 5.88
CA ARG A 417 0.96 -21.74 6.87
C ARG A 417 2.22 -21.71 7.73
N THR A 418 2.02 -21.70 9.04
CA THR A 418 3.12 -21.88 9.98
C THR A 418 3.47 -23.36 10.13
N ARG A 419 4.45 -23.67 10.98
CA ARG A 419 4.73 -25.06 11.38
C ARG A 419 3.78 -25.61 12.44
N ILE A 420 2.92 -24.77 12.98
CA ILE A 420 1.87 -25.16 13.91
C ILE A 420 0.63 -25.46 13.05
N PRO A 421 0.06 -26.67 13.12
CA PRO A 421 -0.94 -27.14 12.13
C PRO A 421 -2.17 -26.25 11.96
N ASN A 422 -2.53 -25.51 13.01
CA ASN A 422 -3.74 -24.69 13.07
C ASN A 422 -3.46 -23.19 13.28
N VAL A 423 -2.24 -22.72 12.97
CA VAL A 423 -1.87 -21.28 12.99
C VAL A 423 -1.45 -20.84 11.61
N TYR A 424 -2.15 -19.84 11.07
CA TYR A 424 -2.00 -19.32 9.72
C TYR A 424 -1.66 -17.83 9.74
#